data_2ac13d80dd66e8c66e7320ded0a84072
#
_entry.id   2ac13d80dd66e8c66e7320ded0a84072
#
_cell.length_a   1.000
_cell.length_b   1.000
_cell.length_c   1.000
_cell.angle_alpha   90.00
_cell.angle_beta   90.00
_cell.angle_gamma   90.00
#
_symmetry.space_group_name_H-M   'P 1'
#
loop_
_entity.id
_entity.type
_entity.pdbx_description
1 polymer ?
#
loop_
_entity_poly.entity_id
_entity_poly.type
_entity_poly.pdbx_seq_one_letter_code
_entity_poly.pdbx_strand_id
1 'polypeptide(L)'
;GALDLFNELKDLADFSFYHETGRLLVEVNRSKGHSNLFSEFTKNLSGKQKNEILTQYYFPFRDSVEKQISSIIEKGEKVLHFSVHTFTPKLNEEIRKTDIGLLYDPSRSEEKEFSKKFKQNLKNQNPELKIRFNYPYLGKADGFITYLRKKFTENYLGIELEVNQKFVSQNQMEYRIKNAVFLALKEVG
;
A
#
# COMPACT_ATOMS: atom_id res chain seq x y z
N GLY A 1 12.53 -3.03 -2.57
CA GLY A 1 11.84 -4.28 -2.18
C GLY A 1 10.35 -4.27 -2.48
N ALA A 2 9.64 -3.13 -2.35
CA ALA A 2 8.20 -3.10 -2.65
C ALA A 2 7.90 -3.43 -4.12
N LEU A 3 8.67 -2.89 -5.08
CA LEU A 3 8.51 -3.19 -6.50
C LEU A 3 8.80 -4.66 -6.82
N ASP A 4 9.80 -5.26 -6.15
CA ASP A 4 10.12 -6.68 -6.33
C ASP A 4 8.97 -7.58 -5.81
N LEU A 5 8.39 -7.26 -4.66
CA LEU A 5 7.20 -7.95 -4.15
C LEU A 5 5.97 -7.72 -5.04
N PHE A 6 5.76 -6.49 -5.52
CA PHE A 6 4.68 -6.19 -6.48
C PHE A 6 4.79 -7.06 -7.73
N ASN A 7 6.00 -7.22 -8.30
CA ASN A 7 6.21 -8.06 -9.49
C ASN A 7 5.88 -9.53 -9.24
N GLU A 8 6.07 -10.03 -8.01
CA GLU A 8 5.66 -11.38 -7.62
C GLU A 8 4.13 -11.52 -7.55
N LEU A 9 3.43 -10.48 -7.10
CA LEU A 9 1.99 -10.54 -6.79
C LEU A 9 1.09 -10.12 -7.95
N LYS A 10 1.59 -9.35 -8.93
CA LYS A 10 0.77 -8.74 -9.99
C LYS A 10 -0.07 -9.71 -10.80
N ASP A 11 0.41 -10.96 -10.97
CA ASP A 11 -0.29 -11.98 -11.74
C ASP A 11 -1.47 -12.63 -10.97
N LEU A 12 -1.65 -12.29 -9.68
CA LEU A 12 -2.83 -12.63 -8.90
C LEU A 12 -3.96 -11.60 -9.04
N ALA A 13 -3.70 -10.47 -9.68
CA ALA A 13 -4.65 -9.36 -9.78
C ALA A 13 -5.17 -9.19 -11.21
N ASP A 14 -6.46 -8.85 -11.35
CA ASP A 14 -7.04 -8.49 -12.65
C ASP A 14 -6.42 -7.22 -13.23
N PHE A 15 -6.00 -6.30 -12.36
CA PHE A 15 -5.34 -5.04 -12.72
C PHE A 15 -4.23 -4.72 -11.73
N SER A 16 -3.11 -4.22 -12.25
CA SER A 16 -1.97 -3.84 -11.42
C SER A 16 -1.40 -2.49 -11.85
N PHE A 17 -1.01 -1.67 -10.87
CA PHE A 17 -0.43 -0.35 -11.07
C PHE A 17 0.78 -0.18 -10.18
N TYR A 18 1.82 0.50 -10.67
CA TYR A 18 2.98 0.86 -9.87
C TYR A 18 3.46 2.27 -10.20
N HIS A 19 4.21 2.86 -9.29
CA HIS A 19 4.77 4.19 -9.44
C HIS A 19 6.23 4.18 -9.01
N GLU A 20 7.13 4.58 -9.93
CA GLU A 20 8.58 4.53 -9.70
C GLU A 20 9.19 5.89 -9.31
N THR A 21 8.45 6.99 -9.53
CA THR A 21 8.94 8.30 -9.12
C THR A 21 9.10 8.38 -7.61
N GLY A 22 10.31 8.72 -7.18
CA GLY A 22 10.64 8.73 -5.77
C GLY A 22 9.80 9.72 -4.97
N ARG A 23 9.40 9.30 -3.76
CA ARG A 23 8.67 10.13 -2.79
C ARG A 23 9.39 11.45 -2.42
N LEU A 24 10.68 11.57 -2.73
CA LEU A 24 11.43 12.82 -2.58
C LEU A 24 11.00 13.90 -3.57
N LEU A 25 10.39 13.53 -4.70
CA LEU A 25 9.77 14.49 -5.62
C LEU A 25 8.35 14.84 -5.17
N VAL A 26 7.50 13.83 -5.03
CA VAL A 26 6.11 13.94 -4.58
C VAL A 26 5.65 12.60 -4.00
N GLU A 27 4.96 12.65 -2.85
CA GLU A 27 4.43 11.44 -2.21
C GLU A 27 3.01 11.13 -2.72
N VAL A 28 2.91 10.25 -3.71
CA VAL A 28 1.63 9.91 -4.37
C VAL A 28 0.61 9.24 -3.43
N ASN A 29 1.06 8.68 -2.31
CA ASN A 29 0.18 8.11 -1.29
C ASN A 29 -0.44 9.17 -0.36
N ARG A 30 -0.03 10.46 -0.42
CA ARG A 30 -0.59 11.52 0.42
C ARG A 30 -1.70 12.30 -0.29
N SER A 31 -2.63 12.86 0.49
CA SER A 31 -3.64 13.80 -0.02
C SER A 31 -3.00 15.09 -0.51
N LYS A 32 -3.60 15.75 -1.52
CA LYS A 32 -3.09 16.97 -2.16
C LYS A 32 -2.76 18.11 -1.18
N GLY A 33 -3.47 18.20 -0.06
CA GLY A 33 -3.25 19.23 0.97
C GLY A 33 -2.34 18.78 2.13
N HIS A 34 -1.78 17.60 2.09
CA HIS A 34 -0.97 17.08 3.19
C HIS A 34 0.39 17.79 3.28
N SER A 35 0.84 18.16 4.49
CA SER A 35 2.11 18.87 4.72
C SER A 35 3.34 18.15 4.17
N ASN A 36 3.31 16.82 4.13
CA ASN A 36 4.40 15.99 3.61
C ASN A 36 4.12 15.45 2.20
N LEU A 37 3.27 16.13 1.40
CA LEU A 37 3.07 15.81 -0.01
C LEU A 37 4.35 16.05 -0.82
N PHE A 38 5.03 17.17 -0.51
CA PHE A 38 6.33 17.52 -1.06
C PHE A 38 7.42 17.32 -0.01
N SER A 39 8.54 16.72 -0.42
CA SER A 39 9.67 16.49 0.47
C SER A 39 10.42 17.77 0.83
N GLU A 40 11.45 17.63 1.66
CA GLU A 40 12.37 18.74 1.98
C GLU A 40 13.05 19.34 0.73
N PHE A 41 13.22 18.56 -0.34
CA PHE A 41 13.81 19.02 -1.61
C PHE A 41 12.83 19.80 -2.49
N THR A 42 11.53 19.56 -2.36
CA THR A 42 10.51 20.12 -3.25
C THR A 42 9.50 21.04 -2.57
N LYS A 43 9.45 21.04 -1.22
CA LYS A 43 8.48 21.88 -0.47
C LYS A 43 8.64 23.38 -0.70
N ASN A 44 9.85 23.86 -1.04
CA ASN A 44 10.14 25.28 -1.26
C ASN A 44 10.04 25.70 -2.75
N LEU A 45 9.66 24.80 -3.65
CA LEU A 45 9.41 25.12 -5.06
C LEU A 45 8.23 26.08 -5.20
N SER A 46 8.23 26.88 -6.27
CA SER A 46 7.12 27.78 -6.61
C SER A 46 5.81 26.99 -6.83
N GLY A 47 4.67 27.66 -6.68
CA GLY A 47 3.37 27.07 -6.95
C GLY A 47 3.25 26.51 -8.37
N LYS A 48 3.84 27.18 -9.38
CA LYS A 48 3.89 26.70 -10.76
C LYS A 48 4.64 25.38 -10.87
N GLN A 49 5.86 25.29 -10.33
CA GLN A 49 6.67 24.07 -10.36
C GLN A 49 5.99 22.90 -9.61
N LYS A 50 5.40 23.18 -8.43
CA LYS A 50 4.61 22.16 -7.71
C LYS A 50 3.44 21.64 -8.53
N ASN A 51 2.73 22.52 -9.23
CA ASN A 51 1.61 22.13 -10.07
C ASN A 51 2.07 21.28 -11.28
N GLU A 52 3.21 21.60 -11.89
CA GLU A 52 3.83 20.81 -12.95
C GLU A 52 4.15 19.38 -12.44
N ILE A 53 4.77 19.26 -11.25
CA ILE A 53 5.04 17.95 -10.62
C ILE A 53 3.74 17.17 -10.38
N LEU A 54 2.70 17.82 -9.85
CA LEU A 54 1.41 17.14 -9.62
C LEU A 54 0.79 16.66 -10.93
N THR A 55 0.82 17.50 -11.97
CA THR A 55 0.24 17.14 -13.28
C THR A 55 1.01 16.01 -13.96
N GLN A 56 2.32 15.97 -13.80
CA GLN A 56 3.17 15.00 -14.48
C GLN A 56 3.26 13.65 -13.73
N TYR A 57 3.23 13.63 -12.40
CA TYR A 57 3.54 12.44 -11.60
C TYR A 57 2.44 12.01 -10.64
N TYR A 58 1.74 12.94 -10.00
CA TYR A 58 0.78 12.64 -8.95
C TYR A 58 -0.59 12.25 -9.51
N PHE A 59 -1.19 13.12 -10.33
CA PHE A 59 -2.52 12.88 -10.87
C PHE A 59 -2.58 11.66 -11.81
N PRO A 60 -1.67 11.47 -12.79
CA PRO A 60 -1.80 10.38 -13.74
C PRO A 60 -1.87 9.00 -13.09
N PHE A 61 -1.07 8.76 -12.05
CA PHE A 61 -1.10 7.52 -11.30
C PHE A 61 -2.42 7.34 -10.56
N ARG A 62 -2.82 8.34 -9.77
CA ARG A 62 -4.02 8.27 -8.94
C ARG A 62 -5.30 8.20 -9.77
N ASP A 63 -5.38 8.98 -10.83
CA ASP A 63 -6.54 9.01 -11.73
C ASP A 63 -6.70 7.68 -12.47
N SER A 64 -5.59 7.04 -12.89
CA SER A 64 -5.62 5.72 -13.51
C SER A 64 -6.18 4.65 -12.59
N VAL A 65 -5.69 4.60 -11.35
CA VAL A 65 -6.18 3.66 -10.33
C VAL A 65 -7.65 3.92 -10.01
N GLU A 66 -8.00 5.19 -9.76
CA GLU A 66 -9.36 5.59 -9.42
C GLU A 66 -10.35 5.27 -10.53
N LYS A 67 -10.00 5.57 -11.79
CA LYS A 67 -10.81 5.24 -12.97
C LYS A 67 -11.06 3.75 -13.09
N GLN A 68 -10.03 2.93 -12.86
CA GLN A 68 -10.17 1.48 -12.91
C GLN A 68 -11.11 0.96 -11.82
N ILE A 69 -10.95 1.43 -10.58
CA ILE A 69 -11.83 1.07 -9.46
C ILE A 69 -13.28 1.48 -9.78
N SER A 70 -13.50 2.73 -10.27
CA SER A 70 -14.82 3.22 -10.66
C SER A 70 -15.48 2.29 -11.67
N SER A 71 -14.74 1.91 -12.72
CA SER A 71 -15.28 1.06 -13.80
C SER A 71 -15.71 -0.33 -13.35
N ILE A 72 -15.11 -0.87 -12.28
CA ILE A 72 -15.49 -2.17 -11.71
C ILE A 72 -16.73 -2.00 -10.82
N ILE A 73 -16.72 -1.00 -9.94
CA ILE A 73 -17.83 -0.72 -9.01
C ILE A 73 -19.12 -0.36 -9.77
N GLU A 74 -19.03 0.40 -10.87
CA GLU A 74 -20.15 0.75 -11.73
C GLU A 74 -20.85 -0.47 -12.38
N LYS A 75 -20.15 -1.60 -12.49
CA LYS A 75 -20.72 -2.88 -12.92
C LYS A 75 -21.36 -3.68 -11.78
N GLY A 76 -21.33 -3.15 -10.55
CA GLY A 76 -21.83 -3.82 -9.35
C GLY A 76 -20.85 -4.81 -8.73
N GLU A 77 -19.61 -4.83 -9.19
CA GLU A 77 -18.56 -5.74 -8.71
C GLU A 77 -17.82 -5.15 -7.50
N LYS A 78 -17.23 -6.02 -6.67
CA LYS A 78 -16.37 -5.61 -5.54
C LYS A 78 -14.92 -5.49 -5.96
N VAL A 79 -14.23 -4.51 -5.37
CA VAL A 79 -12.79 -4.30 -5.54
C VAL A 79 -12.05 -4.58 -4.24
N LEU A 80 -11.07 -5.45 -4.29
CA LEU A 80 -10.00 -5.52 -3.31
C LEU A 80 -8.78 -4.75 -3.83
N HIS A 81 -8.54 -3.57 -3.29
CA HIS A 81 -7.33 -2.79 -3.55
C HIS A 81 -6.25 -3.19 -2.53
N PHE A 82 -5.27 -3.97 -2.98
CA PHE A 82 -4.16 -4.44 -2.17
C PHE A 82 -2.90 -3.65 -2.50
N SER A 83 -2.51 -2.72 -1.62
CA SER A 83 -1.37 -1.83 -1.83
C SER A 83 -0.12 -2.38 -1.16
N VAL A 84 1.00 -2.42 -1.87
CA VAL A 84 2.27 -3.02 -1.41
C VAL A 84 3.28 -1.95 -1.05
N HIS A 85 3.72 -1.95 0.19
CA HIS A 85 4.69 -1.02 0.76
C HIS A 85 5.78 -1.73 1.54
N THR A 86 6.82 -0.99 1.86
CA THR A 86 7.88 -1.42 2.79
C THR A 86 8.18 -0.31 3.80
N PHE A 87 8.54 -0.68 5.02
CA PHE A 87 8.93 0.25 6.07
C PHE A 87 10.34 -0.01 6.59
N THR A 88 11.01 1.05 7.03
CA THR A 88 12.37 0.98 7.57
C THR A 88 12.41 0.22 8.90
N PRO A 89 13.42 -0.67 9.12
CA PRO A 89 13.55 -1.46 10.35
C PRO A 89 13.87 -0.60 11.59
N LYS A 90 14.44 0.58 11.39
CA LYS A 90 14.72 1.57 12.44
C LYS A 90 14.26 2.95 12.00
N LEU A 91 13.56 3.66 12.88
CA LEU A 91 13.15 5.05 12.68
C LEU A 91 13.30 5.82 14.00
N ASN A 92 14.00 6.94 14.00
CA ASN A 92 14.18 7.80 15.18
C ASN A 92 14.60 7.00 16.44
N GLU A 93 15.64 6.17 16.33
CA GLU A 93 16.17 5.28 17.38
C GLU A 93 15.21 4.11 17.77
N GLU A 94 13.98 4.10 17.34
CA GLU A 94 13.06 2.98 17.58
C GLU A 94 13.33 1.82 16.61
N ILE A 95 13.63 0.63 17.16
CA ILE A 95 13.75 -0.61 16.39
C ILE A 95 12.37 -1.22 16.20
N ARG A 96 11.94 -1.33 14.96
CA ARG A 96 10.65 -1.91 14.56
C ARG A 96 10.76 -3.42 14.42
N LYS A 97 10.29 -4.14 15.44
CA LYS A 97 10.43 -5.62 15.53
C LYS A 97 9.37 -6.39 14.74
N THR A 98 8.38 -5.72 14.15
CA THR A 98 7.32 -6.32 13.32
C THR A 98 7.89 -6.66 11.95
N ASP A 99 7.51 -7.81 11.40
CA ASP A 99 7.94 -8.27 10.09
C ASP A 99 6.98 -7.78 9.00
N ILE A 100 5.68 -7.94 9.25
CA ILE A 100 4.61 -7.54 8.33
C ILE A 100 3.56 -6.75 9.08
N GLY A 101 3.18 -5.60 8.55
CA GLY A 101 2.03 -4.81 8.93
C GLY A 101 0.88 -4.98 7.95
N LEU A 102 -0.34 -5.13 8.45
CA LEU A 102 -1.57 -5.11 7.66
C LEU A 102 -2.38 -3.92 8.10
N LEU A 103 -2.48 -2.91 7.23
CA LEU A 103 -3.16 -1.67 7.52
C LEU A 103 -4.54 -1.69 6.88
N TYR A 104 -5.56 -1.47 7.67
CA TYR A 104 -6.95 -1.43 7.25
C TYR A 104 -7.76 -0.48 8.15
N ASP A 105 -8.97 -0.12 7.75
CA ASP A 105 -9.88 0.64 8.61
C ASP A 105 -10.66 -0.33 9.53
N PRO A 106 -10.43 -0.30 10.88
CA PRO A 106 -11.10 -1.20 11.81
C PRO A 106 -12.64 -1.03 11.86
N SER A 107 -13.17 0.08 11.38
CA SER A 107 -14.62 0.33 11.29
C SER A 107 -15.29 -0.41 10.12
N ARG A 108 -14.50 -0.87 9.13
CA ARG A 108 -14.97 -1.61 7.96
C ARG A 108 -14.84 -3.11 8.20
N SER A 109 -15.97 -3.77 8.43
CA SER A 109 -16.01 -5.20 8.80
C SER A 109 -15.33 -6.10 7.76
N GLU A 110 -15.57 -5.88 6.46
CA GLU A 110 -15.00 -6.71 5.39
C GLU A 110 -13.47 -6.58 5.32
N GLU A 111 -12.91 -5.37 5.47
CA GLU A 111 -11.46 -5.18 5.54
C GLU A 111 -10.83 -5.89 6.76
N LYS A 112 -11.52 -5.84 7.89
CA LYS A 112 -11.12 -6.53 9.12
C LYS A 112 -11.12 -8.06 8.96
N GLU A 113 -12.17 -8.62 8.36
CA GLU A 113 -12.28 -10.06 8.11
C GLU A 113 -11.22 -10.53 7.09
N PHE A 114 -11.05 -9.81 5.99
CA PHE A 114 -9.98 -10.08 5.04
C PHE A 114 -8.62 -10.09 5.73
N SER A 115 -8.30 -9.05 6.50
CA SER A 115 -7.00 -8.93 7.18
C SER A 115 -6.75 -10.05 8.18
N LYS A 116 -7.77 -10.53 8.89
CA LYS A 116 -7.65 -11.68 9.79
C LYS A 116 -7.35 -12.96 9.03
N LYS A 117 -8.10 -13.24 7.96
CA LYS A 117 -7.91 -14.43 7.12
C LYS A 117 -6.53 -14.41 6.48
N PHE A 118 -6.14 -13.29 5.89
CA PHE A 118 -4.82 -13.12 5.29
C PHE A 118 -3.68 -13.29 6.31
N LYS A 119 -3.81 -12.73 7.51
CA LYS A 119 -2.84 -12.94 8.59
C LYS A 119 -2.74 -14.42 8.99
N GLN A 120 -3.87 -15.14 9.08
CA GLN A 120 -3.85 -16.56 9.38
C GLN A 120 -3.13 -17.36 8.29
N ASN A 121 -3.41 -17.08 7.03
CA ASN A 121 -2.75 -17.74 5.90
C ASN A 121 -1.24 -17.44 5.90
N LEU A 122 -0.82 -16.21 6.13
CA LEU A 122 0.61 -15.86 6.30
C LEU A 122 1.27 -16.66 7.42
N LYS A 123 0.57 -16.85 8.54
CA LYS A 123 1.06 -17.67 9.67
C LYS A 123 1.15 -19.15 9.34
N ASN A 124 0.25 -19.67 8.52
CA ASN A 124 0.30 -21.05 8.02
C ASN A 124 1.52 -21.25 7.11
N GLN A 125 1.84 -20.26 6.26
CA GLN A 125 3.00 -20.32 5.37
C GLN A 125 4.33 -20.13 6.11
N ASN A 126 4.34 -19.26 7.13
CA ASN A 126 5.54 -18.99 7.94
C ASN A 126 5.15 -18.60 9.38
N PRO A 127 5.12 -19.57 10.31
CA PRO A 127 4.73 -19.35 11.71
C PRO A 127 5.58 -18.32 12.48
N GLU A 128 6.84 -18.15 12.08
CA GLU A 128 7.79 -17.25 12.74
C GLU A 128 7.51 -15.75 12.47
N LEU A 129 6.78 -15.41 11.41
CA LEU A 129 6.51 -14.02 11.04
C LEU A 129 5.76 -13.27 12.14
N LYS A 130 6.30 -12.13 12.56
CA LYS A 130 5.67 -11.20 13.49
C LYS A 130 4.75 -10.26 12.73
N ILE A 131 3.44 -10.59 12.70
CA ILE A 131 2.43 -9.87 11.93
C ILE A 131 1.57 -9.02 12.86
N ARG A 132 1.47 -7.70 12.60
CA ARG A 132 0.64 -6.79 13.38
C ARG A 132 -0.38 -6.08 12.49
N PHE A 133 -1.55 -5.80 13.07
CA PHE A 133 -2.56 -4.94 12.46
C PHE A 133 -2.26 -3.47 12.78
N ASN A 134 -2.44 -2.61 11.78
CA ASN A 134 -2.28 -1.16 11.91
C ASN A 134 -0.95 -0.76 12.56
N TYR A 135 0.13 -1.34 12.07
CA TYR A 135 1.52 -1.06 12.45
C TYR A 135 2.43 -1.21 11.22
N PRO A 136 3.42 -0.36 10.99
CA PRO A 136 3.84 0.76 11.85
C PRO A 136 2.97 2.03 11.68
N TYR A 137 2.00 2.00 10.80
CA TYR A 137 1.08 3.11 10.54
C TYR A 137 -0.36 2.68 10.77
N LEU A 138 -1.28 3.65 10.86
CA LEU A 138 -2.71 3.37 11.01
C LEU A 138 -3.36 3.33 9.63
N GLY A 139 -4.12 2.28 9.33
CA GLY A 139 -4.80 2.13 8.04
C GLY A 139 -5.88 3.17 7.74
N LYS A 140 -6.29 3.96 8.75
CA LYS A 140 -7.19 5.12 8.60
C LYS A 140 -6.46 6.47 8.53
N ALA A 141 -5.11 6.47 8.62
CA ALA A 141 -4.33 7.70 8.46
C ALA A 141 -4.46 8.26 7.04
N ASP A 142 -4.00 9.49 6.82
CA ASP A 142 -4.00 10.07 5.47
C ASP A 142 -3.19 9.21 4.51
N GLY A 143 -3.81 8.87 3.38
CA GLY A 143 -3.25 8.05 2.33
C GLY A 143 -4.20 7.87 1.16
N PHE A 144 -3.71 7.29 0.06
CA PHE A 144 -4.52 7.09 -1.14
C PHE A 144 -5.70 6.15 -0.88
N ILE A 145 -5.48 5.05 -0.18
CA ILE A 145 -6.56 4.12 0.20
C ILE A 145 -7.61 4.84 1.07
N THR A 146 -7.20 5.68 2.01
CA THR A 146 -8.16 6.44 2.83
C THR A 146 -8.97 7.44 2.00
N TYR A 147 -8.37 8.06 0.98
CA TYR A 147 -9.08 8.87 0.00
C TYR A 147 -10.10 8.03 -0.79
N LEU A 148 -9.69 6.87 -1.30
CA LEU A 148 -10.54 5.98 -2.08
C LEU A 148 -11.72 5.41 -1.25
N ARG A 149 -11.51 5.07 0.03
CA ARG A 149 -12.61 4.67 0.95
C ARG A 149 -13.69 5.74 1.11
N LYS A 150 -13.29 7.02 1.11
CA LYS A 150 -14.25 8.15 1.18
C LYS A 150 -15.01 8.33 -0.12
N LYS A 151 -14.37 8.04 -1.25
CA LYS A 151 -15.00 8.13 -2.58
C LYS A 151 -15.89 6.94 -2.87
N PHE A 152 -15.43 5.74 -2.54
CA PHE A 152 -16.14 4.47 -2.75
C PHE A 152 -16.54 3.88 -1.39
N THR A 153 -17.72 4.27 -0.91
CA THR A 153 -18.22 3.84 0.41
C THR A 153 -18.65 2.38 0.43
N GLU A 154 -19.07 1.86 -0.73
CA GLU A 154 -19.52 0.49 -0.94
C GLU A 154 -18.67 -0.21 -2.01
N ASN A 155 -18.63 -1.51 -2.00
CA ASN A 155 -17.93 -2.38 -2.96
C ASN A 155 -16.42 -2.12 -3.08
N TYR A 156 -15.81 -1.45 -2.10
CA TYR A 156 -14.37 -1.18 -2.07
C TYR A 156 -13.76 -1.62 -0.75
N LEU A 157 -12.75 -2.48 -0.83
CA LEU A 157 -11.89 -2.89 0.28
C LEU A 157 -10.47 -2.41 0.01
N GLY A 158 -9.89 -1.67 0.95
CA GLY A 158 -8.52 -1.16 0.84
C GLY A 158 -7.62 -1.73 1.93
N ILE A 159 -6.59 -2.46 1.53
CA ILE A 159 -5.61 -3.05 2.44
C ILE A 159 -4.21 -2.58 2.03
N GLU A 160 -3.42 -2.10 2.99
CA GLU A 160 -1.99 -1.81 2.76
C GLU A 160 -1.14 -2.88 3.44
N LEU A 161 -0.32 -3.55 2.66
CA LEU A 161 0.71 -4.48 3.13
C LEU A 161 2.00 -3.70 3.34
N GLU A 162 2.53 -3.76 4.55
CA GLU A 162 3.80 -3.14 4.93
C GLU A 162 4.81 -4.24 5.30
N VAL A 163 5.86 -4.41 4.52
CA VAL A 163 6.92 -5.39 4.81
C VAL A 163 8.16 -4.69 5.34
N ASN A 164 8.74 -5.23 6.40
CA ASN A 164 9.96 -4.68 7.00
C ASN A 164 11.14 -4.82 6.03
N GLN A 165 11.84 -3.73 5.75
CA GLN A 165 13.01 -3.69 4.86
C GLN A 165 14.22 -4.51 5.36
N LYS A 166 14.17 -5.06 6.58
CA LYS A 166 15.20 -6.01 7.02
C LYS A 166 15.28 -7.28 6.16
N PHE A 167 14.21 -7.57 5.42
CA PHE A 167 14.12 -8.67 4.46
C PHE A 167 14.51 -8.26 3.03
N VAL A 168 15.08 -7.07 2.85
CA VAL A 168 15.41 -6.53 1.54
C VAL A 168 16.93 -6.31 1.44
N SER A 169 17.54 -6.89 0.42
CA SER A 169 18.94 -6.66 0.03
C SER A 169 19.00 -6.32 -1.45
N GLN A 170 19.75 -5.28 -1.83
CA GLN A 170 19.90 -4.84 -3.23
C GLN A 170 18.55 -4.66 -3.97
N ASN A 171 17.57 -4.05 -3.29
CA ASN A 171 16.18 -3.88 -3.75
C ASN A 171 15.39 -5.18 -3.98
N GLN A 172 15.94 -6.35 -3.69
CA GLN A 172 15.26 -7.64 -3.77
C GLN A 172 14.81 -8.07 -2.37
N MET A 173 13.57 -8.52 -2.28
CA MET A 173 13.00 -9.09 -1.06
C MET A 173 13.34 -10.57 -0.97
N GLU A 174 13.61 -11.07 0.22
CA GLU A 174 13.84 -12.50 0.46
C GLU A 174 12.73 -13.34 -0.14
N TYR A 175 13.10 -14.38 -0.90
CA TYR A 175 12.15 -15.27 -1.57
C TYR A 175 11.11 -15.87 -0.61
N ARG A 176 11.54 -16.28 0.60
CA ARG A 176 10.62 -16.84 1.60
C ARG A 176 9.48 -15.90 2.00
N ILE A 177 9.74 -14.58 1.99
CA ILE A 177 8.72 -13.57 2.31
C ILE A 177 7.79 -13.37 1.12
N LYS A 178 8.33 -13.24 -0.10
CA LYS A 178 7.55 -13.12 -1.33
C LYS A 178 6.61 -14.32 -1.51
N ASN A 179 7.15 -15.51 -1.39
CA ASN A 179 6.39 -16.75 -1.52
C ASN A 179 5.29 -16.89 -0.45
N ALA A 180 5.59 -16.58 0.81
CA ALA A 180 4.60 -16.61 1.87
C ALA A 180 3.45 -15.62 1.62
N VAL A 181 3.75 -14.40 1.15
CA VAL A 181 2.74 -13.39 0.80
C VAL A 181 1.92 -13.83 -0.42
N PHE A 182 2.58 -14.36 -1.45
CA PHE A 182 1.92 -14.86 -2.67
C PHE A 182 0.93 -15.98 -2.35
N LEU A 183 1.37 -17.01 -1.65
CA LEU A 183 0.51 -18.16 -1.30
C LEU A 183 -0.64 -17.72 -0.38
N ALA A 184 -0.35 -16.90 0.64
CA ALA A 184 -1.38 -16.40 1.54
C ALA A 184 -2.43 -15.56 0.83
N LEU A 185 -2.04 -14.73 -0.15
CA LEU A 185 -2.97 -13.90 -0.93
C LEU A 185 -3.82 -14.75 -1.87
N LYS A 186 -3.20 -15.72 -2.54
CA LYS A 186 -3.90 -16.68 -3.43
C LYS A 186 -4.99 -17.48 -2.70
N GLU A 187 -4.80 -17.79 -1.41
CA GLU A 187 -5.76 -18.54 -0.59
C GLU A 187 -6.93 -17.67 -0.07
N VAL A 188 -6.84 -16.36 -0.15
CA VAL A 188 -7.90 -15.44 0.33
C VAL A 188 -8.85 -15.05 -0.80
N GLY A 189 -8.36 -14.96 -2.03
CA GLY A 189 -9.13 -14.66 -3.25
C GLY A 189 -9.78 -15.91 -3.82
#